data_39f296f64685ad243939af39abb5e16a
#
_entry.id   39f296f64685ad243939af39abb5e16a
#
_cell.length_a   1.000
_cell.length_b   1.000
_cell.length_c   1.000
_cell.angle_alpha   90.00
_cell.angle_beta   90.00
_cell.angle_gamma   90.00
#
_symmetry.space_group_name_H-M   'P 1'
#
loop_
_entity.id
_entity.type
_entity.pdbx_description
1 polymer ?
#
loop_
_entity_poly.entity_id
_entity_poly.type
_entity_poly.pdbx_seq_one_letter_code
_entity_poly.pdbx_strand_id
1 'polypeptide(L)'
;MKSIISIQSHVVYGHAGNSSAVFPMQRMGLEVWPIHTVQFSNHTQYQQGWTGQKFGSDDIRSLMRGLDNIEKLSECGAILSGYQGSADQCRAVAEAVSLVKDHNHSALYVCDPVMGGPDKGCIVEDGVKEAIRQNLLPIADVIIPNQFELSELTGVKIDSIYDAVTACKKALDLGPKMVLVKHLHALKDDAFSMILAMPKACYLAQRPSIDFDLQPVGVGDLISAIFTACLVKNMSPVASFRHAHNAVYGVLEITKEYGAWELQTINAQYEFVEPTHEFNIVKIA
;
A
#
# COMPACT_ATOMS: atom_id res chain seq x y z
N MET A 1 -3.77 -22.14 -5.51
CA MET A 1 -3.83 -20.73 -5.98
C MET A 1 -3.17 -19.91 -4.89
N LYS A 2 -2.30 -18.95 -5.21
CA LYS A 2 -1.70 -18.11 -4.16
C LYS A 2 -2.74 -17.12 -3.68
N SER A 3 -2.83 -16.92 -2.36
CA SER A 3 -3.72 -15.97 -1.72
C SER A 3 -2.94 -14.79 -1.11
N ILE A 4 -3.65 -13.73 -0.76
CA ILE A 4 -3.11 -12.55 -0.06
C ILE A 4 -3.95 -12.33 1.21
N ILE A 5 -3.28 -12.26 2.37
CA ILE A 5 -3.89 -11.73 3.58
C ILE A 5 -3.71 -10.22 3.57
N SER A 6 -4.83 -9.47 3.62
CA SER A 6 -4.83 -8.00 3.57
C SER A 6 -5.28 -7.43 4.92
N ILE A 7 -4.33 -6.88 5.71
CA ILE A 7 -4.58 -6.37 7.07
C ILE A 7 -4.57 -4.84 7.02
N GLN A 8 -5.74 -4.23 6.82
CA GLN A 8 -5.90 -2.80 6.58
C GLN A 8 -7.20 -2.26 7.18
N SER A 9 -7.38 -0.93 7.14
CA SER A 9 -8.68 -0.31 7.43
C SER A 9 -9.76 -0.78 6.47
N HIS A 10 -11.02 -0.58 6.86
CA HIS A 10 -12.18 -0.79 6.01
C HIS A 10 -13.18 0.34 6.18
N VAL A 11 -13.76 0.79 5.09
CA VAL A 11 -14.90 1.74 5.08
C VAL A 11 -16.10 1.09 4.41
N VAL A 12 -17.30 1.40 4.95
CA VAL A 12 -18.56 0.89 4.37
C VAL A 12 -18.87 1.61 3.07
N TYR A 13 -18.71 2.94 3.07
CA TYR A 13 -18.86 3.76 1.87
C TYR A 13 -17.51 4.35 1.45
N GLY A 14 -17.22 4.26 0.16
CA GLY A 14 -16.00 4.76 -0.43
C GLY A 14 -14.87 3.74 -0.48
N HIS A 15 -13.68 4.23 -0.77
CA HIS A 15 -12.51 3.41 -1.09
C HIS A 15 -11.31 3.81 -0.23
N ALA A 16 -11.09 3.10 0.88
CA ALA A 16 -9.90 3.22 1.70
C ALA A 16 -9.52 1.85 2.29
N GLY A 17 -8.24 1.57 2.44
CA GLY A 17 -7.74 0.30 2.96
C GLY A 17 -8.28 -0.89 2.17
N ASN A 18 -8.86 -1.87 2.86
CA ASN A 18 -9.44 -3.07 2.24
C ASN A 18 -10.57 -2.77 1.24
N SER A 19 -11.32 -1.68 1.41
CA SER A 19 -12.35 -1.28 0.45
C SER A 19 -11.76 -0.79 -0.89
N SER A 20 -10.49 -0.36 -0.91
CA SER A 20 -9.75 -0.02 -2.13
C SER A 20 -8.93 -1.20 -2.66
N ALA A 21 -8.48 -2.09 -1.78
CA ALA A 21 -7.47 -3.10 -2.11
C ALA A 21 -8.05 -4.46 -2.54
N VAL A 22 -9.11 -4.93 -1.88
CA VAL A 22 -9.58 -6.33 -2.00
C VAL A 22 -10.12 -6.61 -3.41
N PHE A 23 -11.07 -5.83 -3.88
CA PHE A 23 -11.70 -6.06 -5.17
C PHE A 23 -10.69 -6.03 -6.34
N PRO A 24 -9.77 -5.05 -6.46
CA PRO A 24 -8.74 -5.07 -7.51
C PRO A 24 -7.90 -6.34 -7.52
N MET A 25 -7.43 -6.80 -6.37
CA MET A 25 -6.65 -8.03 -6.28
C MET A 25 -7.45 -9.28 -6.67
N GLN A 26 -8.74 -9.34 -6.27
CA GLN A 26 -9.66 -10.41 -6.69
C GLN A 26 -9.92 -10.36 -8.18
N ARG A 27 -10.15 -9.18 -8.75
CA ARG A 27 -10.34 -8.98 -10.19
C ARG A 27 -9.12 -9.40 -11.02
N MET A 28 -7.91 -9.32 -10.43
CA MET A 28 -6.67 -9.83 -11.00
C MET A 28 -6.53 -11.36 -10.87
N GLY A 29 -7.51 -12.06 -10.28
CA GLY A 29 -7.55 -13.53 -10.18
C GLY A 29 -6.84 -14.10 -8.97
N LEU A 30 -6.76 -13.36 -7.86
CA LEU A 30 -6.18 -13.82 -6.60
C LEU A 30 -7.28 -14.02 -5.53
N GLU A 31 -7.09 -15.00 -4.67
CA GLU A 31 -7.85 -15.10 -3.42
C GLU A 31 -7.33 -14.04 -2.44
N VAL A 32 -8.25 -13.30 -1.81
CA VAL A 32 -7.88 -12.26 -0.84
C VAL A 32 -8.65 -12.48 0.46
N TRP A 33 -7.94 -12.54 1.56
CA TRP A 33 -8.49 -12.75 2.90
C TRP A 33 -8.33 -11.45 3.71
N PRO A 34 -9.37 -10.59 3.76
CA PRO A 34 -9.26 -9.31 4.43
C PRO A 34 -9.42 -9.45 5.95
N ILE A 35 -8.52 -8.81 6.69
CA ILE A 35 -8.62 -8.57 8.12
C ILE A 35 -8.69 -7.06 8.31
N HIS A 36 -9.71 -6.58 9.03
CA HIS A 36 -9.92 -5.15 9.23
C HIS A 36 -9.28 -4.68 10.53
N THR A 37 -8.48 -3.62 10.45
CA THR A 37 -7.91 -2.94 11.63
C THR A 37 -8.90 -1.98 12.25
N VAL A 38 -9.72 -1.36 11.42
CA VAL A 38 -10.87 -0.53 11.78
C VAL A 38 -12.00 -0.78 10.81
N GLN A 39 -13.24 -0.54 11.24
CA GLN A 39 -14.39 -0.44 10.36
C GLN A 39 -15.09 0.88 10.59
N PHE A 40 -15.06 1.75 9.58
CA PHE A 40 -15.70 3.06 9.62
C PHE A 40 -16.82 3.17 8.58
N SER A 41 -17.77 4.08 8.81
CA SER A 41 -18.85 4.35 7.86
C SER A 41 -18.31 4.87 6.52
N ASN A 42 -17.27 5.70 6.56
CA ASN A 42 -16.63 6.36 5.42
C ASN A 42 -15.21 6.75 5.82
N HIS A 43 -14.39 7.21 4.88
CA HIS A 43 -13.07 7.72 5.19
C HIS A 43 -13.13 9.04 5.98
N THR A 44 -12.08 9.34 6.75
CA THR A 44 -12.06 10.42 7.74
C THR A 44 -11.98 11.84 7.14
N GLN A 45 -11.97 11.99 5.82
CA GLN A 45 -11.92 13.31 5.17
C GLN A 45 -13.28 13.93 4.91
N TYR A 46 -14.39 13.21 5.14
CA TYR A 46 -15.72 13.79 5.08
C TYR A 46 -15.93 14.79 6.20
N GLN A 47 -16.37 16.01 5.85
CA GLN A 47 -16.62 17.10 6.83
C GLN A 47 -17.72 16.72 7.85
N GLN A 48 -18.64 15.85 7.46
CA GLN A 48 -19.70 15.34 8.33
C GLN A 48 -19.19 14.36 9.39
N GLY A 49 -17.89 14.03 9.33
CA GLY A 49 -17.27 13.05 10.22
C GLY A 49 -17.52 11.61 9.78
N TRP A 50 -17.27 10.70 10.69
CA TRP A 50 -17.39 9.25 10.49
C TRP A 50 -17.83 8.58 11.79
N THR A 51 -18.36 7.36 11.66
CA THR A 51 -18.70 6.50 12.80
C THR A 51 -18.08 5.13 12.58
N GLY A 52 -17.99 4.34 13.64
CA GLY A 52 -17.45 2.98 13.57
C GLY A 52 -16.56 2.65 14.75
N GLN A 53 -15.72 1.64 14.57
CA GLN A 53 -14.88 1.12 15.66
C GLN A 53 -13.48 0.71 15.17
N LYS A 54 -12.54 0.73 16.10
CA LYS A 54 -11.23 0.11 15.97
C LYS A 54 -11.29 -1.30 16.58
N PHE A 55 -10.77 -2.28 15.85
CA PHE A 55 -10.64 -3.65 16.36
C PHE A 55 -9.41 -3.76 17.27
N GLY A 56 -9.45 -4.70 18.20
CA GLY A 56 -8.31 -5.00 19.07
C GLY A 56 -7.20 -5.78 18.32
N SER A 57 -5.99 -5.71 18.83
CA SER A 57 -4.90 -6.56 18.33
C SER A 57 -5.19 -8.05 18.47
N ASP A 58 -5.96 -8.43 19.51
CA ASP A 58 -6.37 -9.82 19.75
C ASP A 58 -7.38 -10.33 18.73
N ASP A 59 -8.14 -9.45 18.09
CA ASP A 59 -9.01 -9.83 16.97
C ASP A 59 -8.15 -10.33 15.78
N ILE A 60 -7.07 -9.60 15.43
CA ILE A 60 -6.12 -10.00 14.38
C ILE A 60 -5.51 -11.37 14.74
N ARG A 61 -5.00 -11.53 15.96
CA ARG A 61 -4.42 -12.80 16.44
C ARG A 61 -5.40 -13.96 16.37
N SER A 62 -6.65 -13.70 16.77
CA SER A 62 -7.71 -14.72 16.77
C SER A 62 -8.06 -15.18 15.36
N LEU A 63 -8.20 -14.25 14.41
CA LEU A 63 -8.46 -14.57 13.01
C LEU A 63 -7.30 -15.34 12.38
N MET A 64 -6.06 -14.96 12.67
CA MET A 64 -4.88 -15.67 12.18
C MET A 64 -4.80 -17.09 12.72
N ARG A 65 -5.08 -17.30 14.02
CA ARG A 65 -5.20 -18.66 14.59
C ARG A 65 -6.32 -19.47 13.94
N GLY A 66 -7.44 -18.82 13.59
CA GLY A 66 -8.54 -19.48 12.88
C GLY A 66 -8.12 -20.00 11.50
N LEU A 67 -7.37 -19.19 10.75
CA LEU A 67 -6.80 -19.58 9.45
C LEU A 67 -5.76 -20.71 9.58
N ASP A 68 -4.97 -20.68 10.63
CA ASP A 68 -3.99 -21.72 10.96
C ASP A 68 -4.68 -23.04 11.28
N ASN A 69 -5.70 -23.04 12.13
CA ASN A 69 -6.47 -24.23 12.52
C ASN A 69 -7.11 -24.96 11.33
N ILE A 70 -7.42 -24.23 10.25
CA ILE A 70 -7.95 -24.83 9.01
C ILE A 70 -6.85 -25.06 7.95
N GLU A 71 -5.58 -24.95 8.33
CA GLU A 71 -4.38 -25.25 7.53
C GLU A 71 -4.27 -24.42 6.24
N LYS A 72 -4.77 -23.15 6.24
CA LYS A 72 -4.78 -22.28 5.05
C LYS A 72 -3.52 -21.43 4.88
N LEU A 73 -2.72 -21.26 5.91
CA LEU A 73 -1.57 -20.34 5.88
C LEU A 73 -0.50 -20.74 4.86
N SER A 74 -0.37 -22.02 4.55
CA SER A 74 0.55 -22.51 3.50
C SER A 74 0.18 -22.02 2.09
N GLU A 75 -1.09 -21.67 1.84
CA GLU A 75 -1.56 -21.11 0.57
C GLU A 75 -1.30 -19.60 0.44
N CYS A 76 -0.94 -18.93 1.54
CA CYS A 76 -0.69 -17.48 1.58
C CYS A 76 0.61 -17.13 0.83
N GLY A 77 0.51 -16.39 -0.26
CA GLY A 77 1.65 -15.91 -1.05
C GLY A 77 2.17 -14.56 -0.60
N ALA A 78 1.34 -13.74 0.06
CA ALA A 78 1.75 -12.47 0.64
C ALA A 78 0.83 -12.02 1.78
N ILE A 79 1.41 -11.24 2.71
CA ILE A 79 0.66 -10.35 3.60
C ILE A 79 0.86 -8.93 3.11
N LEU A 80 -0.24 -8.19 2.95
CA LEU A 80 -0.25 -6.74 2.72
C LEU A 80 -0.81 -6.06 3.97
N SER A 81 -0.02 -5.26 4.66
CA SER A 81 -0.50 -4.41 5.75
C SER A 81 -0.59 -2.95 5.31
N GLY A 82 -1.62 -2.24 5.76
CA GLY A 82 -1.80 -0.81 5.55
C GLY A 82 -2.04 -0.10 6.88
N TYR A 83 -3.05 0.77 6.94
CA TYR A 83 -3.36 1.56 8.13
C TYR A 83 -3.57 0.68 9.37
N GLN A 84 -2.84 1.04 10.45
CA GLN A 84 -2.98 0.45 11.78
C GLN A 84 -3.53 1.48 12.76
N GLY A 85 -4.56 1.10 13.50
CA GLY A 85 -5.22 1.96 14.48
C GLY A 85 -4.52 2.02 15.84
N SER A 86 -3.48 1.19 16.07
CA SER A 86 -2.71 1.20 17.31
C SER A 86 -1.35 0.53 17.16
N ALA A 87 -0.42 0.84 18.07
CA ALA A 87 0.89 0.18 18.13
C ALA A 87 0.78 -1.33 18.39
N ASP A 88 -0.25 -1.77 19.14
CA ASP A 88 -0.50 -3.19 19.41
C ASP A 88 -0.93 -3.95 18.17
N GLN A 89 -1.69 -3.33 17.28
CA GLN A 89 -2.00 -3.91 15.97
C GLN A 89 -0.74 -4.12 15.14
N CYS A 90 0.24 -3.18 15.15
CA CYS A 90 1.52 -3.39 14.47
C CYS A 90 2.24 -4.64 14.98
N ARG A 91 2.23 -4.88 16.30
CA ARG A 91 2.81 -6.10 16.89
C ARG A 91 2.07 -7.36 16.43
N ALA A 92 0.73 -7.33 16.42
CA ALA A 92 -0.08 -8.43 15.93
C ALA A 92 0.16 -8.73 14.43
N VAL A 93 0.39 -7.70 13.62
CA VAL A 93 0.79 -7.87 12.20
C VAL A 93 2.16 -8.56 12.11
N ALA A 94 3.13 -8.16 12.93
CA ALA A 94 4.45 -8.82 12.94
C ALA A 94 4.35 -10.31 13.33
N GLU A 95 3.52 -10.65 14.31
CA GLU A 95 3.22 -12.02 14.68
C GLU A 95 2.53 -12.79 13.56
N ALA A 96 1.57 -12.17 12.85
CA ALA A 96 0.90 -12.75 11.70
C ALA A 96 1.89 -13.05 10.55
N VAL A 97 2.85 -12.15 10.31
CA VAL A 97 3.91 -12.35 9.31
C VAL A 97 4.80 -13.54 9.69
N SER A 98 5.21 -13.63 10.96
CA SER A 98 5.99 -14.78 11.42
C SER A 98 5.22 -16.08 11.22
N LEU A 99 3.97 -16.13 11.67
CA LEU A 99 3.12 -17.31 11.56
C LEU A 99 2.95 -17.76 10.09
N VAL A 100 2.69 -16.83 9.16
CA VAL A 100 2.59 -17.19 7.73
C VAL A 100 3.93 -17.68 7.19
N LYS A 101 5.05 -17.04 7.55
CA LYS A 101 6.38 -17.44 7.08
C LYS A 101 6.82 -18.79 7.64
N ASP A 102 6.32 -19.22 8.79
CA ASP A 102 6.54 -20.56 9.34
C ASP A 102 5.88 -21.64 8.45
N HIS A 103 4.73 -21.36 7.85
CA HIS A 103 4.03 -22.26 6.92
C HIS A 103 4.46 -22.08 5.45
N ASN A 104 4.86 -20.90 5.05
CA ASN A 104 5.34 -20.58 3.71
C ASN A 104 6.49 -19.57 3.76
N HIS A 105 7.73 -20.03 3.82
CA HIS A 105 8.92 -19.18 3.85
C HIS A 105 9.05 -18.25 2.63
N SER A 106 8.39 -18.56 1.51
CA SER A 106 8.41 -17.75 0.30
C SER A 106 7.35 -16.65 0.27
N ALA A 107 6.45 -16.61 1.26
CA ALA A 107 5.44 -15.55 1.36
C ALA A 107 6.10 -14.19 1.53
N LEU A 108 5.63 -13.21 0.76
CA LEU A 108 6.11 -11.84 0.85
C LEU A 108 5.40 -11.11 2.00
N TYR A 109 6.12 -10.26 2.70
CA TYR A 109 5.51 -9.23 3.53
C TYR A 109 5.68 -7.87 2.87
N VAL A 110 4.54 -7.28 2.50
CA VAL A 110 4.43 -5.95 1.91
C VAL A 110 3.83 -5.01 2.94
N CYS A 111 4.60 -4.03 3.38
CA CYS A 111 4.18 -3.04 4.36
C CYS A 111 3.91 -1.70 3.68
N ASP A 112 2.68 -1.26 3.68
CA ASP A 112 2.30 0.12 3.43
C ASP A 112 2.32 0.85 4.78
N PRO A 113 3.35 1.67 5.08
CA PRO A 113 3.55 2.26 6.40
C PRO A 113 2.71 3.52 6.58
N VAL A 114 1.39 3.39 6.49
CA VAL A 114 0.47 4.52 6.55
C VAL A 114 0.65 5.29 7.86
N MET A 115 1.12 6.53 7.74
CA MET A 115 1.31 7.46 8.87
C MET A 115 0.64 8.81 8.63
N GLY A 116 0.46 9.22 7.39
CA GLY A 116 -0.08 10.52 7.03
C GLY A 116 0.47 11.07 5.72
N GLY A 117 0.52 12.39 5.62
CA GLY A 117 0.96 13.07 4.41
C GLY A 117 1.44 14.50 4.66
N PRO A 118 1.98 15.18 3.63
CA PRO A 118 2.60 16.49 3.79
C PRO A 118 1.64 17.56 4.33
N ASP A 119 0.38 17.52 3.91
CA ASP A 119 -0.60 18.55 4.29
C ASP A 119 -1.19 18.32 5.69
N LYS A 120 -1.27 17.08 6.16
CA LYS A 120 -1.94 16.68 7.40
C LYS A 120 -0.98 16.28 8.50
N GLY A 121 0.30 16.10 8.16
CA GLY A 121 1.28 15.51 9.07
C GLY A 121 0.95 14.07 9.44
N CYS A 122 1.36 13.66 10.63
CA CYS A 122 1.05 12.32 11.17
C CYS A 122 -0.40 12.26 11.63
N ILE A 123 -1.17 11.28 11.10
CA ILE A 123 -2.60 11.07 11.40
C ILE A 123 -2.87 9.81 12.23
N VAL A 124 -1.85 9.03 12.52
CA VAL A 124 -1.97 7.80 13.32
C VAL A 124 -1.83 8.09 14.80
N GLU A 125 -2.34 7.20 15.64
CA GLU A 125 -2.23 7.32 17.10
C GLU A 125 -0.76 7.29 17.57
N ASP A 126 -0.53 7.85 18.74
CA ASP A 126 0.79 7.84 19.39
C ASP A 126 1.35 6.41 19.49
N GLY A 127 2.64 6.28 19.19
CA GLY A 127 3.34 5.00 19.22
C GLY A 127 3.20 4.14 17.95
N VAL A 128 2.24 4.41 17.05
CA VAL A 128 2.08 3.64 15.80
C VAL A 128 3.30 3.82 14.90
N LYS A 129 3.75 5.06 14.69
CA LYS A 129 4.96 5.35 13.90
C LYS A 129 6.17 4.56 14.40
N GLU A 130 6.40 4.57 15.69
CA GLU A 130 7.53 3.86 16.28
C GLU A 130 7.35 2.34 16.19
N ALA A 131 6.13 1.83 16.36
CA ALA A 131 5.81 0.42 16.19
C ALA A 131 6.02 -0.06 14.74
N ILE A 132 5.65 0.74 13.74
CA ILE A 132 5.95 0.45 12.32
C ILE A 132 7.47 0.34 12.14
N ARG A 133 8.22 1.32 12.65
CA ARG A 133 9.67 1.37 12.51
C ARG A 133 10.38 0.19 13.18
N GLN A 134 9.93 -0.20 14.38
CA GLN A 134 10.58 -1.23 15.18
C GLN A 134 10.13 -2.65 14.85
N ASN A 135 8.85 -2.85 14.50
CA ASN A 135 8.28 -4.19 14.37
C ASN A 135 7.99 -4.58 12.91
N LEU A 136 7.62 -3.64 12.05
CA LEU A 136 7.16 -3.96 10.68
C LEU A 136 8.26 -3.75 9.64
N LEU A 137 8.94 -2.60 9.70
CA LEU A 137 9.97 -2.25 8.72
C LEU A 137 11.11 -3.27 8.63
N PRO A 138 11.70 -3.78 9.74
CA PRO A 138 12.83 -4.71 9.68
C PRO A 138 12.49 -6.08 9.08
N ILE A 139 11.22 -6.48 9.12
CA ILE A 139 10.76 -7.79 8.63
C ILE A 139 10.08 -7.72 7.25
N ALA A 140 9.90 -6.51 6.70
CA ALA A 140 9.25 -6.31 5.41
C ALA A 140 10.16 -6.75 4.25
N ASP A 141 9.60 -7.45 3.28
CA ASP A 141 10.27 -7.69 1.99
C ASP A 141 10.13 -6.45 1.09
N VAL A 142 9.00 -5.75 1.20
CA VAL A 142 8.69 -4.54 0.44
C VAL A 142 8.06 -3.50 1.37
N ILE A 143 8.47 -2.24 1.24
CA ILE A 143 7.73 -1.11 1.83
C ILE A 143 7.21 -0.18 0.75
N ILE A 144 6.02 0.39 0.98
CA ILE A 144 5.35 1.27 0.00
C ILE A 144 4.98 2.62 0.65
N PRO A 145 5.95 3.44 1.04
CA PRO A 145 5.70 4.76 1.63
C PRO A 145 5.32 5.80 0.57
N ASN A 146 4.63 6.86 0.99
CA ASN A 146 4.68 8.14 0.29
C ASN A 146 5.94 8.92 0.67
N GLN A 147 6.17 10.11 0.08
CA GLN A 147 7.37 10.93 0.38
C GLN A 147 7.47 11.31 1.86
N PHE A 148 6.34 11.70 2.49
CA PHE A 148 6.30 12.07 3.91
C PHE A 148 6.68 10.88 4.78
N GLU A 149 6.08 9.73 4.56
CA GLU A 149 6.34 8.48 5.28
C GLU A 149 7.80 8.02 5.12
N LEU A 150 8.35 8.12 3.90
CA LEU A 150 9.74 7.80 3.64
C LEU A 150 10.69 8.74 4.42
N SER A 151 10.38 10.05 4.46
CA SER A 151 11.16 11.02 5.24
C SER A 151 11.10 10.70 6.73
N GLU A 152 9.93 10.36 7.26
CA GLU A 152 9.74 10.00 8.67
C GLU A 152 10.48 8.71 9.06
N LEU A 153 10.48 7.70 8.18
CA LEU A 153 11.18 6.44 8.43
C LEU A 153 12.71 6.59 8.38
N THR A 154 13.20 7.43 7.49
CA THR A 154 14.65 7.53 7.21
C THR A 154 15.33 8.73 7.86
N GLY A 155 14.56 9.76 8.24
CA GLY A 155 15.09 11.04 8.69
C GLY A 155 15.76 11.84 7.58
N VAL A 156 15.52 11.53 6.30
CA VAL A 156 16.05 12.27 5.16
C VAL A 156 14.98 13.25 4.67
N LYS A 157 15.32 14.54 4.63
CA LYS A 157 14.48 15.53 3.96
C LYS A 157 14.58 15.32 2.45
N ILE A 158 13.43 15.29 1.76
CA ILE A 158 13.35 14.99 0.33
C ILE A 158 12.87 16.25 -0.41
N ASP A 159 13.83 16.95 -1.01
CA ASP A 159 13.57 18.15 -1.82
C ASP A 159 13.96 17.95 -3.30
N SER A 160 14.55 16.80 -3.63
CA SER A 160 15.00 16.46 -4.99
C SER A 160 14.95 14.95 -5.26
N ILE A 161 15.12 14.58 -6.53
CA ILE A 161 15.27 13.16 -6.92
C ILE A 161 16.48 12.49 -6.26
N TYR A 162 17.56 13.23 -6.08
CA TYR A 162 18.76 12.73 -5.41
C TYR A 162 18.48 12.39 -3.94
N ASP A 163 17.77 13.27 -3.23
CA ASP A 163 17.37 13.02 -1.85
C ASP A 163 16.42 11.83 -1.76
N ALA A 164 15.47 11.71 -2.71
CA ALA A 164 14.57 10.57 -2.77
C ALA A 164 15.31 9.24 -2.96
N VAL A 165 16.30 9.19 -3.85
CA VAL A 165 17.16 8.00 -4.04
C VAL A 165 17.97 7.71 -2.79
N THR A 166 18.48 8.74 -2.12
CA THR A 166 19.23 8.61 -0.86
C THR A 166 18.34 8.06 0.25
N ALA A 167 17.13 8.59 0.39
CA ALA A 167 16.12 8.11 1.35
C ALA A 167 15.74 6.64 1.07
N CYS A 168 15.53 6.28 -0.20
CA CYS A 168 15.26 4.89 -0.58
C CYS A 168 16.39 3.94 -0.21
N LYS A 169 17.66 4.32 -0.46
CA LYS A 169 18.84 3.52 -0.07
C LYS A 169 18.88 3.33 1.45
N LYS A 170 18.68 4.40 2.19
CA LYS A 170 18.64 4.33 3.66
C LYS A 170 17.50 3.46 4.17
N ALA A 171 16.33 3.48 3.50
CA ALA A 171 15.22 2.61 3.84
C ALA A 171 15.53 1.12 3.56
N LEU A 172 16.23 0.81 2.46
CA LEU A 172 16.71 -0.55 2.18
C LEU A 172 17.65 -1.07 3.26
N ASP A 173 18.52 -0.21 3.81
CA ASP A 173 19.44 -0.57 4.90
C ASP A 173 18.71 -0.89 6.22
N LEU A 174 17.42 -0.54 6.36
CA LEU A 174 16.60 -0.82 7.53
C LEU A 174 15.90 -2.19 7.49
N GLY A 175 16.05 -2.96 6.40
CA GLY A 175 15.53 -4.33 6.28
C GLY A 175 14.88 -4.69 4.95
N PRO A 176 14.03 -3.86 4.35
CA PRO A 176 13.33 -4.18 3.12
C PRO A 176 14.25 -4.47 1.94
N LYS A 177 13.80 -5.34 1.05
CA LYS A 177 14.49 -5.66 -0.22
C LYS A 177 14.05 -4.74 -1.37
N MET A 178 12.89 -4.09 -1.22
CA MET A 178 12.33 -3.15 -2.19
C MET A 178 11.63 -2.00 -1.47
N VAL A 179 11.73 -0.80 -2.07
CA VAL A 179 11.01 0.41 -1.64
C VAL A 179 10.25 0.95 -2.84
N LEU A 180 8.92 1.01 -2.76
CA LEU A 180 8.08 1.67 -3.75
C LEU A 180 7.56 2.98 -3.17
N VAL A 181 8.13 4.12 -3.60
CA VAL A 181 7.61 5.44 -3.23
C VAL A 181 6.39 5.73 -4.09
N LYS A 182 5.20 5.71 -3.50
CA LYS A 182 3.92 5.78 -4.23
C LYS A 182 3.48 7.20 -4.61
N HIS A 183 4.11 8.24 -4.08
CA HIS A 183 3.89 9.63 -4.48
C HIS A 183 5.09 10.49 -4.05
N LEU A 184 5.74 11.09 -5.02
CA LEU A 184 6.92 11.93 -4.83
C LEU A 184 6.60 13.37 -5.24
N HIS A 185 6.40 14.25 -4.27
CA HIS A 185 6.07 15.66 -4.48
C HIS A 185 7.29 16.55 -4.79
N ALA A 186 8.51 16.07 -4.50
CA ALA A 186 9.75 16.85 -4.69
C ALA A 186 10.14 17.04 -6.17
N LEU A 187 9.37 16.47 -7.09
CA LEU A 187 9.52 16.66 -8.52
C LEU A 187 8.41 17.56 -9.03
N LYS A 188 8.48 17.96 -10.31
CA LYS A 188 7.59 18.95 -10.94
C LYS A 188 6.09 18.76 -10.62
N ASP A 189 5.39 19.84 -10.42
CA ASP A 189 3.97 19.88 -10.08
C ASP A 189 3.02 19.37 -11.18
N ASP A 190 3.48 19.29 -12.43
CA ASP A 190 2.71 18.84 -13.59
C ASP A 190 2.76 17.31 -13.82
N ALA A 191 3.51 16.59 -13.00
CA ALA A 191 3.69 15.15 -13.14
C ALA A 191 3.58 14.40 -11.81
N PHE A 192 2.76 13.35 -11.82
CA PHE A 192 2.75 12.39 -10.73
C PHE A 192 3.94 11.44 -10.87
N SER A 193 4.76 11.37 -9.84
CA SER A 193 6.01 10.62 -9.85
C SER A 193 6.03 9.51 -8.81
N MET A 194 6.56 8.36 -9.19
CA MET A 194 6.80 7.20 -8.32
C MET A 194 8.21 6.68 -8.51
N ILE A 195 8.80 6.09 -7.46
CA ILE A 195 10.12 5.44 -7.51
C ILE A 195 10.02 4.01 -7.03
N LEU A 196 10.63 3.08 -7.77
CA LEU A 196 10.94 1.74 -7.29
C LEU A 196 12.44 1.64 -7.06
N ALA A 197 12.85 1.40 -5.82
CA ALA A 197 14.24 1.19 -5.44
C ALA A 197 14.48 -0.25 -4.99
N MET A 198 15.59 -0.79 -5.46
CA MET A 198 16.15 -2.10 -5.09
C MET A 198 17.65 -1.93 -4.81
N PRO A 199 18.35 -2.88 -4.19
CA PRO A 199 19.76 -2.72 -3.80
C PRO A 199 20.70 -2.31 -4.94
N LYS A 200 20.39 -2.69 -6.18
CA LYS A 200 21.27 -2.46 -7.36
C LYS A 200 20.67 -1.53 -8.40
N ALA A 201 19.48 -0.99 -8.20
CA ALA A 201 18.82 -0.17 -9.19
C ALA A 201 17.67 0.66 -8.61
N CYS A 202 17.52 1.88 -9.10
CA CYS A 202 16.34 2.72 -8.87
C CYS A 202 15.68 3.07 -10.20
N TYR A 203 14.35 3.04 -10.22
CA TYR A 203 13.54 3.33 -11.38
C TYR A 203 12.53 4.43 -11.06
N LEU A 204 12.36 5.35 -11.99
CA LEU A 204 11.39 6.44 -11.93
C LEU A 204 10.28 6.18 -12.94
N ALA A 205 9.04 6.33 -12.54
CA ALA A 205 7.88 6.42 -13.39
C ALA A 205 7.23 7.79 -13.22
N GLN A 206 6.86 8.41 -14.33
CA GLN A 206 6.16 9.69 -14.36
C GLN A 206 4.97 9.61 -15.31
N ARG A 207 3.89 10.27 -14.94
CA ARG A 207 2.66 10.42 -15.73
C ARG A 207 2.06 11.79 -15.49
N PRO A 208 1.17 12.29 -16.36
CA PRO A 208 0.46 13.55 -16.11
C PRO A 208 -0.27 13.54 -14.78
N SER A 209 -0.28 14.64 -14.08
CA SER A 209 -1.17 14.85 -12.94
C SER A 209 -2.61 15.01 -13.42
N ILE A 210 -3.55 14.49 -12.67
CA ILE A 210 -4.98 14.70 -12.90
C ILE A 210 -5.48 15.60 -11.78
N ASP A 211 -6.00 16.77 -12.14
CA ASP A 211 -6.56 17.71 -11.18
C ASP A 211 -7.94 17.26 -10.72
N PHE A 212 -8.14 17.23 -9.42
CA PHE A 212 -9.41 16.93 -8.77
C PHE A 212 -9.80 18.10 -7.87
N ASP A 213 -11.09 18.44 -7.83
CA ASP A 213 -11.61 19.43 -6.85
C ASP A 213 -11.42 18.92 -5.41
N LEU A 214 -11.60 17.63 -5.21
CA LEU A 214 -11.27 16.89 -4.00
C LEU A 214 -10.44 15.67 -4.38
N GLN A 215 -9.24 15.55 -3.84
CA GLN A 215 -8.35 14.43 -4.13
C GLN A 215 -8.98 13.09 -3.69
N PRO A 216 -9.06 12.09 -4.57
CA PRO A 216 -9.59 10.78 -4.23
C PRO A 216 -8.80 10.12 -3.09
N VAL A 217 -9.53 9.50 -2.16
CA VAL A 217 -8.93 8.75 -1.05
C VAL A 217 -8.72 7.30 -1.47
N GLY A 218 -7.74 6.60 -0.89
CA GLY A 218 -7.47 5.18 -1.16
C GLY A 218 -6.61 4.90 -2.39
N VAL A 219 -6.10 5.94 -3.07
CA VAL A 219 -5.17 5.79 -4.21
C VAL A 219 -3.89 5.06 -3.78
N GLY A 220 -3.37 5.40 -2.59
CA GLY A 220 -2.19 4.73 -2.04
C GLY A 220 -2.44 3.24 -1.78
N ASP A 221 -3.59 2.91 -1.18
CA ASP A 221 -4.01 1.54 -0.92
C ASP A 221 -4.17 0.74 -2.22
N LEU A 222 -4.73 1.37 -3.26
CA LEU A 222 -4.87 0.79 -4.59
C LEU A 222 -3.51 0.48 -5.24
N ILE A 223 -2.55 1.41 -5.18
CA ILE A 223 -1.18 1.19 -5.66
C ILE A 223 -0.55 -0.01 -4.96
N SER A 224 -0.64 -0.04 -3.63
CA SER A 224 -0.07 -1.11 -2.80
C SER A 224 -0.70 -2.47 -3.12
N ALA A 225 -2.02 -2.51 -3.34
CA ALA A 225 -2.76 -3.72 -3.69
C ALA A 225 -2.35 -4.27 -5.06
N ILE A 226 -2.38 -3.43 -6.11
CA ILE A 226 -2.05 -3.86 -7.47
C ILE A 226 -0.59 -4.29 -7.56
N PHE A 227 0.34 -3.53 -6.95
CA PHE A 227 1.75 -3.90 -6.93
C PHE A 227 1.97 -5.27 -6.24
N THR A 228 1.36 -5.47 -5.08
CA THR A 228 1.42 -6.75 -4.35
C THR A 228 0.85 -7.90 -5.19
N ALA A 229 -0.30 -7.69 -5.82
CA ALA A 229 -0.93 -8.70 -6.69
C ALA A 229 -0.02 -9.11 -7.84
N CYS A 230 0.63 -8.16 -8.51
CA CYS A 230 1.58 -8.42 -9.57
C CYS A 230 2.78 -9.26 -9.09
N LEU A 231 3.35 -8.94 -7.93
CA LEU A 231 4.44 -9.71 -7.33
C LEU A 231 4.02 -11.15 -7.02
N VAL A 232 2.83 -11.34 -6.42
CA VAL A 232 2.28 -12.68 -6.11
C VAL A 232 2.02 -13.48 -7.38
N LYS A 233 1.68 -12.82 -8.49
CA LYS A 233 1.58 -13.43 -9.84
C LYS A 233 2.93 -13.68 -10.51
N ASN A 234 4.04 -13.50 -9.79
CA ASN A 234 5.42 -13.68 -10.26
C ASN A 234 5.83 -12.74 -11.40
N MET A 235 5.23 -11.56 -11.52
CA MET A 235 5.75 -10.51 -12.38
C MET A 235 7.06 -9.98 -11.79
N SER A 236 7.99 -9.56 -12.67
CA SER A 236 9.22 -8.91 -12.18
C SER A 236 8.89 -7.60 -11.44
N PRO A 237 9.73 -7.15 -10.48
CA PRO A 237 9.46 -5.91 -9.75
C PRO A 237 9.22 -4.70 -10.65
N VAL A 238 9.99 -4.55 -11.73
CA VAL A 238 9.84 -3.43 -12.68
C VAL A 238 8.54 -3.56 -13.50
N ALA A 239 8.17 -4.78 -13.91
CA ALA A 239 6.89 -5.00 -14.59
C ALA A 239 5.70 -4.74 -13.65
N SER A 240 5.80 -5.17 -12.38
CA SER A 240 4.79 -4.90 -11.34
C SER A 240 4.63 -3.40 -11.09
N PHE A 241 5.75 -2.67 -11.05
CA PHE A 241 5.78 -1.22 -10.90
C PHE A 241 5.09 -0.50 -12.06
N ARG A 242 5.43 -0.89 -13.31
CA ARG A 242 4.79 -0.36 -14.51
C ARG A 242 3.29 -0.62 -14.51
N HIS A 243 2.89 -1.85 -14.23
CA HIS A 243 1.49 -2.24 -14.22
C HIS A 243 0.69 -1.43 -13.19
N ALA A 244 1.16 -1.34 -11.94
CA ALA A 244 0.49 -0.56 -10.90
C ALA A 244 0.40 0.93 -11.26
N HIS A 245 1.48 1.51 -11.81
CA HIS A 245 1.52 2.91 -12.22
C HIS A 245 0.49 3.21 -13.32
N ASN A 246 0.41 2.35 -14.34
CA ASN A 246 -0.49 2.50 -15.48
C ASN A 246 -1.96 2.27 -15.08
N ALA A 247 -2.24 1.16 -14.37
CA ALA A 247 -3.59 0.80 -13.94
C ALA A 247 -4.24 1.88 -13.08
N VAL A 248 -3.49 2.41 -12.11
CA VAL A 248 -4.01 3.45 -11.22
C VAL A 248 -4.27 4.75 -11.98
N TYR A 249 -3.53 5.07 -13.03
CA TYR A 249 -3.84 6.22 -13.87
C TYR A 249 -5.20 6.08 -14.56
N GLY A 250 -5.48 4.93 -15.18
CA GLY A 250 -6.76 4.69 -15.82
C GLY A 250 -7.93 4.77 -14.83
N VAL A 251 -7.77 4.24 -13.61
CA VAL A 251 -8.79 4.40 -12.55
C VAL A 251 -9.03 5.86 -12.20
N LEU A 252 -7.97 6.65 -12.07
CA LEU A 252 -8.09 8.08 -11.75
C LEU A 252 -8.72 8.87 -12.89
N GLU A 253 -8.39 8.57 -14.14
CA GLU A 253 -8.99 9.19 -15.31
C GLU A 253 -10.50 8.96 -15.35
N ILE A 254 -10.94 7.71 -15.18
CA ILE A 254 -12.37 7.37 -15.09
C ILE A 254 -13.02 8.04 -13.88
N THR A 255 -12.33 8.11 -12.74
CA THR A 255 -12.85 8.80 -11.56
C THR A 255 -13.08 10.29 -11.85
N LYS A 256 -12.18 10.94 -12.59
CA LYS A 256 -12.32 12.34 -13.03
C LYS A 256 -13.47 12.50 -14.03
N GLU A 257 -13.58 11.60 -15.01
CA GLU A 257 -14.67 11.62 -16.00
C GLU A 257 -16.06 11.55 -15.36
N TYR A 258 -16.19 10.74 -14.31
CA TYR A 258 -17.43 10.64 -13.53
C TYR A 258 -17.68 11.85 -12.59
N GLY A 259 -16.72 12.78 -12.47
CA GLY A 259 -16.81 13.88 -11.50
C GLY A 259 -16.92 13.38 -10.06
N ALA A 260 -16.40 12.20 -9.77
CA ALA A 260 -16.55 11.53 -8.48
C ALA A 260 -15.40 11.86 -7.54
N TRP A 261 -15.71 11.94 -6.23
CA TRP A 261 -14.68 11.99 -5.20
C TRP A 261 -14.15 10.59 -4.86
N GLU A 262 -15.05 9.59 -4.80
CA GLU A 262 -14.68 8.20 -4.55
C GLU A 262 -14.14 7.53 -5.82
N LEU A 263 -13.09 6.73 -5.66
CA LEU A 263 -12.48 5.97 -6.76
C LEU A 263 -13.51 5.12 -7.49
N GLN A 264 -13.53 5.17 -8.80
CA GLN A 264 -14.46 4.42 -9.64
C GLN A 264 -13.93 3.02 -9.97
N THR A 265 -13.54 2.26 -8.94
CA THR A 265 -12.88 0.96 -9.08
C THR A 265 -13.71 -0.07 -9.84
N ILE A 266 -15.04 -0.04 -9.70
CA ILE A 266 -15.96 -0.96 -10.43
C ILE A 266 -16.02 -0.58 -11.91
N ASN A 267 -16.20 0.70 -12.21
CA ASN A 267 -16.27 1.19 -13.59
C ASN A 267 -14.95 1.03 -14.33
N ALA A 268 -13.84 1.13 -13.63
CA ALA A 268 -12.47 1.00 -14.14
C ALA A 268 -11.85 -0.39 -13.95
N GLN A 269 -12.65 -1.42 -13.62
CA GLN A 269 -12.11 -2.73 -13.20
C GLN A 269 -11.24 -3.43 -14.25
N TYR A 270 -11.37 -3.11 -15.52
CA TYR A 270 -10.54 -3.65 -16.58
C TYR A 270 -9.09 -3.15 -16.49
N GLU A 271 -8.87 -1.95 -15.97
CA GLU A 271 -7.55 -1.37 -15.78
C GLU A 271 -6.67 -2.23 -14.84
N PHE A 272 -7.26 -2.95 -13.91
CA PHE A 272 -6.49 -3.83 -13.01
C PHE A 272 -5.85 -5.01 -13.73
N VAL A 273 -6.45 -5.46 -14.83
CA VAL A 273 -6.00 -6.64 -15.57
C VAL A 273 -5.19 -6.23 -16.80
N GLU A 274 -5.67 -5.25 -17.53
CA GLU A 274 -5.09 -4.78 -18.79
C GLU A 274 -5.15 -3.25 -18.84
N PRO A 275 -4.14 -2.56 -18.26
CA PRO A 275 -4.08 -1.10 -18.27
C PRO A 275 -4.13 -0.54 -19.69
N THR A 276 -4.98 0.46 -19.90
CA THR A 276 -5.15 1.11 -21.23
C THR A 276 -4.06 2.12 -21.55
N HIS A 277 -3.30 2.54 -20.54
CA HIS A 277 -2.19 3.47 -20.67
C HIS A 277 -0.84 2.76 -20.54
N GLU A 278 0.18 3.31 -21.20
CA GLU A 278 1.55 2.85 -21.07
C GLU A 278 2.50 4.03 -20.85
N PHE A 279 3.09 4.11 -19.67
CA PHE A 279 4.08 5.12 -19.30
C PHE A 279 5.48 4.51 -19.21
N ASN A 280 6.48 5.32 -19.58
CA ASN A 280 7.87 4.89 -19.53
C ASN A 280 8.39 4.77 -18.11
N ILE A 281 9.17 3.71 -17.88
CA ILE A 281 9.97 3.53 -16.66
C ILE A 281 11.44 3.78 -17.02
N VAL A 282 12.07 4.71 -16.32
CA VAL A 282 13.47 5.09 -16.54
C VAL A 282 14.33 4.62 -15.39
N LYS A 283 15.42 3.91 -15.67
CA LYS A 283 16.43 3.61 -14.66
C LYS A 283 17.22 4.87 -14.36
N ILE A 284 17.29 5.27 -13.07
CA ILE A 284 17.91 6.53 -12.61
C ILE A 284 19.13 6.31 -11.71
N ALA A 285 19.33 5.12 -11.17
CA ALA A 285 20.51 4.74 -10.39
C ALA A 285 20.73 3.22 -10.40
#